data_d37617728377c04e2b972577462d25c6
#
_entry.id   d37617728377c04e2b972577462d25c6
#
_cell.length_a   1.000
_cell.length_b   1.000
_cell.length_c   1.000
_cell.angle_alpha   90.00
_cell.angle_beta   90.00
_cell.angle_gamma   90.00
#
_symmetry.space_group_name_H-M   'P 1'
#
loop_
_entity.id
_entity.type
_entity.pdbx_description
1 polymer ?
#
loop_
_entity_poly.entity_id
_entity_poly.type
_entity_poly.pdbx_seq_one_letter_code
_entity_poly.pdbx_strand_id
1 'polypeptide(L)'
;MPYFSDKMTFFFCQDEIGKSFATIEEIKIWEENEIMNIWIIFIGFMILSWIVSMTLKSKFNKYSKIPLDNGMSGREVAEKMLRDMGITGVKIGSVEGQLTDHYNPADKTINLSREVYEGRSISSAAVAAHETGHAVQHAKAYAWLGFRSALVPAVSFTSKWVQWILLAGILLVRTFPALLLAGIVLFALTTLFSFITLPVEIDASRRALAWLSNAGITSYQNQQMAQDALKWAAYTYVITALGSLAALLYYIMIFTGSRR
;
A
#
# COMPACT_ATOMS: atom_id res chain seq x y z
N MET A 1 4.34 26.05 -66.88
CA MET A 1 4.41 26.13 -65.43
C MET A 1 3.82 24.85 -64.89
N PRO A 2 4.63 23.88 -64.42
CA PRO A 2 4.14 22.66 -63.83
C PRO A 2 4.28 22.68 -62.31
N TYR A 3 3.29 22.18 -61.64
CA TYR A 3 3.19 21.90 -60.20
C TYR A 3 4.20 20.83 -59.80
N PHE A 4 5.08 21.18 -58.84
CA PHE A 4 5.93 20.23 -58.12
C PHE A 4 5.15 19.69 -56.93
N SER A 5 4.85 18.38 -56.96
CA SER A 5 4.38 17.61 -55.82
C SER A 5 5.58 16.86 -55.28
N ASP A 6 6.11 17.32 -54.16
CA ASP A 6 7.17 16.64 -53.42
C ASP A 6 6.61 15.40 -52.69
N LYS A 7 6.64 14.26 -53.34
CA LYS A 7 6.67 12.96 -52.69
C LYS A 7 8.14 12.58 -52.54
N MET A 8 8.69 12.84 -51.35
CA MET A 8 10.02 12.35 -50.98
C MET A 8 9.92 10.86 -50.69
N THR A 9 10.10 10.06 -51.72
CA THR A 9 10.19 8.59 -51.64
C THR A 9 11.65 8.27 -51.31
N PHE A 10 11.91 7.90 -50.06
CA PHE A 10 13.20 7.31 -49.72
C PHE A 10 13.19 5.83 -50.15
N PHE A 11 13.99 5.54 -51.19
CA PHE A 11 14.40 4.18 -51.53
C PHE A 11 15.37 3.68 -50.46
N PHE A 12 14.96 2.69 -49.71
CA PHE A 12 15.87 1.86 -48.90
C PHE A 12 15.95 0.46 -49.47
N CYS A 13 17.18 0.03 -49.62
CA CYS A 13 17.62 -1.26 -50.13
C CYS A 13 16.91 -2.41 -49.36
N GLN A 14 16.35 -3.35 -50.11
CA GLN A 14 15.78 -4.60 -49.59
C GLN A 14 16.93 -5.49 -49.15
N ASP A 15 17.16 -5.62 -47.85
CA ASP A 15 17.91 -6.73 -47.27
C ASP A 15 16.99 -7.59 -46.41
N GLU A 16 17.12 -8.89 -46.61
CA GLU A 16 16.34 -9.99 -46.08
C GLU A 16 16.27 -10.01 -44.56
N ILE A 17 15.29 -9.39 -43.96
CA ILE A 17 14.65 -9.82 -42.68
C ILE A 17 13.28 -9.10 -42.64
N GLY A 18 12.17 -9.84 -42.74
CA GLY A 18 10.81 -9.30 -42.76
C GLY A 18 10.42 -8.63 -41.44
N LYS A 19 10.94 -7.44 -41.19
CA LYS A 19 10.42 -6.49 -40.17
C LYS A 19 9.74 -5.37 -40.95
N SER A 20 8.43 -5.39 -40.95
CA SER A 20 7.59 -4.25 -41.37
C SER A 20 8.01 -3.05 -40.50
N PHE A 21 8.60 -2.03 -41.11
CA PHE A 21 8.83 -0.75 -40.45
C PHE A 21 7.46 -0.09 -40.25
N ALA A 22 7.04 0.05 -39.02
CA ALA A 22 5.85 0.83 -38.67
C ALA A 22 6.02 2.26 -39.21
N THR A 23 4.98 2.80 -39.83
CA THR A 23 4.98 4.19 -40.28
C THR A 23 5.02 5.12 -39.09
N ILE A 24 5.51 6.37 -39.29
CA ILE A 24 5.54 7.40 -38.25
C ILE A 24 4.13 7.61 -37.62
N GLU A 25 3.09 7.45 -38.43
CA GLU A 25 1.71 7.51 -37.94
C GLU A 25 1.34 6.32 -37.05
N GLU A 26 1.75 5.11 -37.40
CA GLU A 26 1.53 3.92 -36.56
C GLU A 26 2.27 4.04 -35.22
N ILE A 27 3.51 4.53 -35.23
CA ILE A 27 4.29 4.77 -34.02
C ILE A 27 3.57 5.82 -33.13
N LYS A 28 3.06 6.91 -33.71
CA LYS A 28 2.30 7.92 -32.97
C LYS A 28 1.01 7.37 -32.35
N ILE A 29 0.28 6.58 -33.09
CA ILE A 29 -0.95 5.92 -32.61
C ILE A 29 -0.63 4.92 -31.49
N TRP A 30 0.48 4.20 -31.58
CA TRP A 30 0.96 3.33 -30.50
C TRP A 30 1.33 4.12 -29.24
N GLU A 31 2.07 5.23 -29.36
CA GLU A 31 2.41 6.09 -28.24
C GLU A 31 1.18 6.71 -27.58
N GLU A 32 0.22 7.20 -28.34
CA GLU A 32 -1.03 7.77 -27.82
C GLU A 32 -1.90 6.72 -27.13
N ASN A 33 -2.00 5.52 -27.66
CA ASN A 33 -2.76 4.42 -27.06
C ASN A 33 -2.09 3.92 -25.76
N GLU A 34 -0.78 3.80 -25.73
CA GLU A 34 -0.03 3.42 -24.52
C GLU A 34 -0.21 4.44 -23.39
N ILE A 35 -0.11 5.75 -23.70
CA ILE A 35 -0.33 6.83 -22.74
C ILE A 35 -1.79 6.80 -22.24
N MET A 36 -2.76 6.61 -23.10
CA MET A 36 -4.17 6.55 -22.72
C MET A 36 -4.46 5.34 -21.83
N ASN A 37 -3.93 4.16 -22.16
CA ASN A 37 -4.10 2.94 -21.37
C ASN A 37 -3.56 3.09 -19.96
N ILE A 38 -2.43 3.79 -19.78
CA ILE A 38 -1.85 3.99 -18.44
C ILE A 38 -2.69 4.90 -17.57
N TRP A 39 -3.24 5.99 -18.14
CA TRP A 39 -4.14 6.88 -17.41
C TRP A 39 -5.39 6.13 -16.92
N ILE A 40 -5.92 5.21 -17.74
CA ILE A 40 -7.04 4.35 -17.35
C ILE A 40 -6.66 3.48 -16.15
N ILE A 41 -5.47 2.89 -16.15
CA ILE A 41 -4.98 2.06 -15.04
C ILE A 41 -4.82 2.91 -13.77
N PHE A 42 -4.18 4.09 -13.84
CA PHE A 42 -4.00 4.97 -12.69
C PHE A 42 -5.35 5.45 -12.12
N ILE A 43 -6.26 5.91 -12.98
CA ILE A 43 -7.60 6.32 -12.56
C ILE A 43 -8.35 5.14 -11.94
N GLY A 44 -8.24 3.94 -12.52
CA GLY A 44 -8.80 2.72 -11.98
C GLY A 44 -8.32 2.41 -10.56
N PHE A 45 -6.99 2.45 -10.33
CA PHE A 45 -6.43 2.26 -8.98
C PHE A 45 -6.81 3.38 -8.01
N MET A 46 -6.90 4.62 -8.46
CA MET A 46 -7.34 5.75 -7.65
C MET A 46 -8.79 5.58 -7.19
N ILE A 47 -9.69 5.22 -8.11
CA ILE A 47 -11.10 4.96 -7.80
C ILE A 47 -11.22 3.76 -6.87
N LEU A 48 -10.49 2.67 -7.13
CA LEU A 48 -10.51 1.47 -6.30
C LEU A 48 -10.01 1.76 -4.88
N SER A 49 -8.91 2.52 -4.76
CA SER A 49 -8.38 2.97 -3.46
C SER A 49 -9.39 3.83 -2.70
N TRP A 50 -10.07 4.75 -3.40
CA TRP A 50 -11.12 5.57 -2.82
C TRP A 50 -12.30 4.73 -2.33
N ILE A 51 -12.80 3.80 -3.14
CA ILE A 51 -13.91 2.89 -2.78
C ILE A 51 -13.55 2.10 -1.52
N VAL A 52 -12.35 1.50 -1.48
CA VAL A 52 -11.93 0.67 -0.33
C VAL A 52 -11.76 1.53 0.93
N SER A 53 -11.17 2.72 0.81
CA SER A 53 -11.02 3.65 1.93
C SER A 53 -12.37 4.12 2.48
N MET A 54 -13.32 4.44 1.60
CA MET A 54 -14.68 4.83 1.99
C MET A 54 -15.44 3.66 2.64
N THR A 55 -15.27 2.45 2.11
CA THR A 55 -15.89 1.26 2.67
C THR A 55 -15.30 0.93 4.04
N LEU A 56 -13.97 1.02 4.22
CA LEU A 56 -13.33 0.86 5.52
C LEU A 56 -13.90 1.83 6.56
N LYS A 57 -13.95 3.14 6.23
CA LYS A 57 -14.53 4.16 7.11
C LYS A 57 -15.99 3.87 7.45
N SER A 58 -16.79 3.48 6.46
CA SER A 58 -18.20 3.11 6.66
C SER A 58 -18.36 1.92 7.60
N LYS A 59 -17.55 0.87 7.40
CA LYS A 59 -17.55 -0.34 8.27
C LYS A 59 -17.09 0.01 9.68
N PHE A 60 -16.02 0.77 9.82
CA PHE A 60 -15.54 1.24 11.11
C PHE A 60 -16.63 2.02 11.85
N ASN A 61 -17.25 3.02 11.20
CA ASN A 61 -18.34 3.81 11.77
C ASN A 61 -19.59 2.98 12.10
N LYS A 62 -19.87 1.94 11.30
CA LYS A 62 -20.98 1.01 11.61
C LYS A 62 -20.69 0.20 12.86
N TYR A 63 -19.51 -0.38 12.98
CA TYR A 63 -19.14 -1.27 14.08
C TYR A 63 -18.71 -0.52 15.34
N SER A 64 -18.43 0.78 15.26
CA SER A 64 -18.19 1.63 16.43
C SER A 64 -19.47 1.89 17.25
N LYS A 65 -20.65 1.70 16.63
CA LYS A 65 -21.95 1.84 17.27
C LYS A 65 -22.46 0.56 17.93
N ILE A 66 -21.77 -0.56 17.70
CA ILE A 66 -22.17 -1.87 18.25
C ILE A 66 -21.30 -2.12 19.49
N PRO A 67 -21.92 -2.15 20.69
CA PRO A 67 -21.18 -2.33 21.92
C PRO A 67 -20.55 -3.73 21.98
N LEU A 68 -19.42 -3.82 22.67
CA LEU A 68 -18.81 -5.09 23.01
C LEU A 68 -19.56 -5.73 24.18
N ASP A 69 -19.87 -7.03 24.11
CA ASP A 69 -20.72 -7.72 25.08
C ASP A 69 -20.18 -7.63 26.52
N ASN A 70 -18.87 -7.61 26.70
CA ASN A 70 -18.23 -7.49 28.00
C ASN A 70 -17.91 -6.04 28.43
N GLY A 71 -18.28 -5.04 27.60
CA GLY A 71 -18.10 -3.62 27.89
C GLY A 71 -16.66 -3.13 28.00
N MET A 72 -15.66 -3.91 27.55
CA MET A 72 -14.25 -3.50 27.57
C MET A 72 -13.98 -2.40 26.56
N SER A 73 -13.15 -1.41 26.95
CA SER A 73 -12.60 -0.42 26.03
C SER A 73 -11.45 -1.00 25.20
N GLY A 74 -11.10 -0.34 24.09
CA GLY A 74 -9.97 -0.79 23.29
C GLY A 74 -8.65 -0.82 24.08
N ARG A 75 -8.45 0.13 24.99
CA ARG A 75 -7.31 0.08 25.92
C ARG A 75 -7.33 -1.20 26.76
N GLU A 76 -8.47 -1.51 27.41
CA GLU A 76 -8.62 -2.70 28.25
C GLU A 76 -8.43 -4.00 27.46
N VAL A 77 -8.87 -4.04 26.19
CA VAL A 77 -8.64 -5.14 25.25
C VAL A 77 -7.16 -5.32 24.98
N ALA A 78 -6.43 -4.24 24.65
CA ALA A 78 -4.99 -4.29 24.41
C ALA A 78 -4.21 -4.73 25.66
N GLU A 79 -4.54 -4.17 26.84
CA GLU A 79 -3.92 -4.57 28.11
C GLU A 79 -4.16 -6.06 28.42
N LYS A 80 -5.39 -6.55 28.20
CA LYS A 80 -5.71 -7.96 28.42
C LYS A 80 -4.94 -8.86 27.45
N MET A 81 -4.89 -8.51 26.17
CA MET A 81 -4.16 -9.30 25.17
C MET A 81 -2.66 -9.36 25.49
N LEU A 82 -2.03 -8.25 25.89
CA LEU A 82 -0.63 -8.24 26.30
C LEU A 82 -0.38 -9.17 27.49
N ARG A 83 -1.27 -9.12 28.51
CA ARG A 83 -1.17 -10.02 29.69
C ARG A 83 -1.32 -11.49 29.31
N ASP A 84 -2.35 -11.83 28.49
CA ASP A 84 -2.62 -13.19 28.07
C ASP A 84 -1.47 -13.77 27.23
N MET A 85 -0.75 -12.91 26.49
CA MET A 85 0.43 -13.27 25.70
C MET A 85 1.74 -13.23 26.48
N GLY A 86 1.73 -12.85 27.77
CA GLY A 86 2.93 -12.76 28.62
C GLY A 86 3.88 -11.64 28.20
N ILE A 87 3.38 -10.60 27.53
CA ILE A 87 4.20 -9.50 27.04
C ILE A 87 4.21 -8.38 28.06
N THR A 88 5.41 -8.04 28.54
CA THR A 88 5.65 -6.94 29.49
C THR A 88 6.46 -5.83 28.82
N GLY A 89 6.37 -4.62 29.36
CA GLY A 89 7.17 -3.48 28.87
C GLY A 89 6.62 -2.79 27.63
N VAL A 90 5.40 -3.13 27.17
CA VAL A 90 4.68 -2.40 26.13
C VAL A 90 3.74 -1.40 26.79
N LYS A 91 3.85 -0.13 26.39
CA LYS A 91 2.98 0.96 26.85
C LYS A 91 1.78 1.11 25.93
N ILE A 92 0.65 1.58 26.47
CA ILE A 92 -0.53 1.89 25.67
C ILE A 92 -0.84 3.37 25.90
N GLY A 93 -0.83 4.14 24.80
CA GLY A 93 -1.12 5.56 24.78
C GLY A 93 -2.33 5.91 23.91
N SER A 94 -2.91 7.09 24.15
CA SER A 94 -3.90 7.68 23.25
C SER A 94 -3.26 8.75 22.38
N VAL A 95 -3.66 8.77 21.10
CA VAL A 95 -3.21 9.76 20.11
C VAL A 95 -4.41 10.44 19.45
N GLU A 96 -4.22 11.66 18.99
CA GLU A 96 -5.25 12.40 18.29
C GLU A 96 -5.39 11.93 16.83
N GLY A 97 -6.59 12.09 16.28
CA GLY A 97 -6.93 11.74 14.91
C GLY A 97 -7.65 10.40 14.78
N GLN A 98 -8.45 10.27 13.70
CA GLN A 98 -9.18 9.04 13.40
C GLN A 98 -8.34 8.12 12.53
N LEU A 99 -8.31 6.82 12.83
CA LEU A 99 -7.50 5.81 12.11
C LEU A 99 -5.97 6.11 12.18
N THR A 100 -5.51 6.68 13.29
CA THR A 100 -4.10 6.94 13.57
C THR A 100 -3.47 5.86 14.45
N ASP A 101 -4.23 4.81 14.70
CA ASP A 101 -3.82 3.67 15.52
C ASP A 101 -2.57 3.01 14.93
N HIS A 102 -1.58 2.74 15.78
CA HIS A 102 -0.35 2.06 15.37
C HIS A 102 0.46 1.54 16.54
N TYR A 103 1.19 0.45 16.31
CA TYR A 103 2.25 0.00 17.19
C TYR A 103 3.60 0.57 16.76
N ASN A 104 4.33 1.22 17.67
CA ASN A 104 5.70 1.66 17.43
C ASN A 104 6.70 0.67 18.05
N PRO A 105 7.46 -0.08 17.26
CA PRO A 105 8.42 -1.05 17.77
C PRO A 105 9.66 -0.41 18.41
N ALA A 106 9.99 0.85 18.07
CA ALA A 106 11.19 1.52 18.59
C ALA A 106 11.06 1.86 20.09
N ASP A 107 9.90 2.34 20.51
CA ASP A 107 9.61 2.69 21.91
C ASP A 107 8.68 1.69 22.61
N LYS A 108 8.27 0.64 21.90
CA LYS A 108 7.33 -0.40 22.36
C LYS A 108 6.02 0.19 22.87
N THR A 109 5.41 1.05 22.06
CA THR A 109 4.18 1.73 22.43
C THR A 109 3.06 1.36 21.44
N ILE A 110 1.90 0.97 21.95
CA ILE A 110 0.64 0.88 21.22
C ILE A 110 -0.04 2.22 21.35
N ASN A 111 -0.17 2.94 20.24
CA ASN A 111 -0.82 4.24 20.16
C ASN A 111 -2.21 4.03 19.54
N LEU A 112 -3.25 4.31 20.31
CA LEU A 112 -4.63 4.16 19.89
C LEU A 112 -5.26 5.54 19.71
N SER A 113 -6.03 5.72 18.64
CA SER A 113 -6.86 6.91 18.49
C SER A 113 -7.83 7.02 19.68
N ARG A 114 -8.20 8.23 20.07
CA ARG A 114 -9.09 8.44 21.22
C ARG A 114 -10.37 7.62 21.11
N GLU A 115 -10.94 7.54 19.91
CA GLU A 115 -12.14 6.75 19.63
C GLU A 115 -11.95 5.25 19.89
N VAL A 116 -10.76 4.72 19.62
CA VAL A 116 -10.41 3.32 19.89
C VAL A 116 -10.04 3.12 21.35
N TYR A 117 -9.23 4.02 21.92
CA TYR A 117 -8.73 3.93 23.28
C TYR A 117 -9.84 3.89 24.33
N GLU A 118 -10.81 4.81 24.22
CA GLU A 118 -11.98 4.92 25.13
C GLU A 118 -13.18 4.09 24.66
N GLY A 119 -13.22 3.76 23.36
CA GLY A 119 -14.37 3.11 22.73
C GLY A 119 -14.60 1.69 23.23
N ARG A 120 -15.89 1.36 23.48
CA ARG A 120 -16.34 0.05 24.00
C ARG A 120 -17.13 -0.72 22.94
N SER A 121 -16.60 -0.74 21.73
CA SER A 121 -17.26 -1.25 20.54
C SER A 121 -16.48 -2.38 19.87
N ILE A 122 -17.13 -3.06 18.93
CA ILE A 122 -16.48 -4.12 18.13
C ILE A 122 -15.31 -3.57 17.33
N SER A 123 -15.45 -2.38 16.70
CA SER A 123 -14.33 -1.78 15.95
C SER A 123 -13.18 -1.40 16.85
N SER A 124 -13.44 -0.84 18.04
CA SER A 124 -12.39 -0.48 19.00
C SER A 124 -11.64 -1.73 19.49
N ALA A 125 -12.36 -2.81 19.79
CA ALA A 125 -11.73 -4.08 20.18
C ALA A 125 -10.90 -4.69 19.04
N ALA A 126 -11.42 -4.67 17.80
CA ALA A 126 -10.72 -5.22 16.63
C ALA A 126 -9.43 -4.48 16.34
N VAL A 127 -9.44 -3.13 16.35
CA VAL A 127 -8.25 -2.31 16.08
C VAL A 127 -7.24 -2.44 17.23
N ALA A 128 -7.68 -2.33 18.48
CA ALA A 128 -6.78 -2.48 19.63
C ALA A 128 -6.10 -3.85 19.67
N ALA A 129 -6.83 -4.92 19.36
CA ALA A 129 -6.26 -6.26 19.23
C ALA A 129 -5.29 -6.38 18.03
N HIS A 130 -5.57 -5.69 16.92
CA HIS A 130 -4.69 -5.66 15.75
C HIS A 130 -3.35 -5.00 16.08
N GLU A 131 -3.36 -3.82 16.69
CA GLU A 131 -2.13 -3.12 17.10
C GLU A 131 -1.36 -3.91 18.16
N THR A 132 -2.08 -4.61 19.05
CA THR A 132 -1.45 -5.55 19.98
C THR A 132 -0.87 -6.75 19.23
N GLY A 133 -1.49 -7.19 18.13
CA GLY A 133 -0.96 -8.22 17.23
C GLY A 133 0.44 -7.89 16.72
N HIS A 134 0.71 -6.63 16.38
CA HIS A 134 2.06 -6.16 16.02
C HIS A 134 3.03 -6.22 17.20
N ALA A 135 2.59 -5.90 18.41
CA ALA A 135 3.42 -6.08 19.61
C ALA A 135 3.76 -7.56 19.85
N VAL A 136 2.81 -8.49 19.61
CA VAL A 136 3.03 -9.94 19.66
C VAL A 136 4.02 -10.39 18.59
N GLN A 137 3.91 -9.89 17.36
CA GLN A 137 4.87 -10.16 16.28
C GLN A 137 6.28 -9.73 16.69
N HIS A 138 6.41 -8.54 17.25
CA HIS A 138 7.70 -8.01 17.72
C HIS A 138 8.29 -8.87 18.84
N ALA A 139 7.49 -9.22 19.85
CA ALA A 139 7.92 -10.06 20.96
C ALA A 139 8.33 -11.48 20.52
N LYS A 140 7.70 -12.02 19.44
CA LYS A 140 8.01 -13.33 18.86
C LYS A 140 9.04 -13.27 17.74
N ALA A 141 9.72 -12.15 17.54
CA ALA A 141 10.73 -11.92 16.49
C ALA A 141 10.24 -12.35 15.09
N TYR A 142 9.01 -11.98 14.73
CA TYR A 142 8.43 -12.32 13.43
C TYR A 142 9.24 -11.71 12.30
N ALA A 143 9.82 -12.55 11.45
CA ALA A 143 10.81 -12.14 10.46
C ALA A 143 10.34 -11.01 9.53
N TRP A 144 9.10 -11.07 9.03
CA TRP A 144 8.57 -10.04 8.13
C TRP A 144 8.44 -8.67 8.81
N LEU A 145 8.09 -8.63 10.10
CA LEU A 145 8.10 -7.38 10.86
C LEU A 145 9.51 -6.84 11.01
N GLY A 146 10.50 -7.71 11.22
CA GLY A 146 11.91 -7.35 11.26
C GLY A 146 12.38 -6.72 9.95
N PHE A 147 12.07 -7.35 8.79
CA PHE A 147 12.37 -6.81 7.47
C PHE A 147 11.68 -5.47 7.22
N ARG A 148 10.38 -5.36 7.54
CA ARG A 148 9.65 -4.08 7.44
C ARG A 148 10.35 -2.99 8.24
N SER A 149 10.66 -3.24 9.50
CA SER A 149 11.28 -2.27 10.41
C SER A 149 12.68 -1.85 9.93
N ALA A 150 13.47 -2.76 9.40
CA ALA A 150 14.78 -2.46 8.84
C ALA A 150 14.72 -1.57 7.59
N LEU A 151 13.65 -1.69 6.78
CA LEU A 151 13.46 -0.88 5.57
C LEU A 151 12.87 0.52 5.85
N VAL A 152 12.20 0.74 6.99
CA VAL A 152 11.54 2.01 7.33
C VAL A 152 12.45 3.22 7.17
N PRO A 153 13.71 3.27 7.68
CA PRO A 153 14.55 4.44 7.53
C PRO A 153 14.86 4.77 6.06
N ALA A 154 15.19 3.74 5.25
CA ALA A 154 15.49 3.91 3.84
C ALA A 154 14.25 4.37 3.05
N VAL A 155 13.09 3.76 3.29
CA VAL A 155 11.84 4.12 2.63
C VAL A 155 11.36 5.51 3.04
N SER A 156 11.49 5.89 4.32
CA SER A 156 11.13 7.22 4.80
C SER A 156 11.99 8.33 4.17
N PHE A 157 13.27 8.07 3.94
CA PHE A 157 14.13 8.98 3.20
C PHE A 157 13.73 9.04 1.73
N THR A 158 13.59 7.88 1.09
CA THR A 158 13.28 7.75 -0.34
C THR A 158 11.94 8.38 -0.70
N SER A 159 10.89 8.14 0.09
CA SER A 159 9.52 8.62 -0.19
C SER A 159 9.41 10.14 -0.31
N LYS A 160 10.30 10.89 0.33
CA LYS A 160 10.33 12.36 0.26
C LYS A 160 10.81 12.86 -1.10
N TRP A 161 11.70 12.13 -1.76
CA TRP A 161 12.41 12.58 -2.95
C TRP A 161 12.04 11.82 -4.22
N VAL A 162 11.58 10.58 -4.12
CA VAL A 162 11.35 9.69 -5.26
C VAL A 162 10.41 10.30 -6.30
N GLN A 163 9.36 10.99 -5.87
CA GLN A 163 8.40 11.61 -6.78
C GLN A 163 9.03 12.70 -7.62
N TRP A 164 9.89 13.54 -7.03
CA TRP A 164 10.61 14.60 -7.73
C TRP A 164 11.67 14.04 -8.66
N ILE A 165 12.39 13.01 -8.23
CA ILE A 165 13.40 12.33 -9.06
C ILE A 165 12.75 11.66 -10.27
N LEU A 166 11.61 10.98 -10.09
CA LEU A 166 10.85 10.37 -11.19
C LEU A 166 10.34 11.43 -12.16
N LEU A 167 9.75 12.52 -11.66
CA LEU A 167 9.25 13.61 -12.49
C LEU A 167 10.38 14.23 -13.32
N ALA A 168 11.48 14.61 -12.69
CA ALA A 168 12.65 15.14 -13.38
C ALA A 168 13.25 14.11 -14.35
N GLY A 169 13.27 12.83 -13.94
CA GLY A 169 13.76 11.73 -14.76
C GLY A 169 12.94 11.53 -16.05
N ILE A 170 11.61 11.65 -15.98
CA ILE A 170 10.75 11.59 -17.18
C ILE A 170 11.03 12.78 -18.10
N LEU A 171 11.08 13.99 -17.56
CA LEU A 171 11.32 15.20 -18.35
C LEU A 171 12.69 15.18 -19.06
N LEU A 172 13.69 14.59 -18.41
CA LEU A 172 15.07 14.53 -18.91
C LEU A 172 15.46 13.17 -19.50
N VAL A 173 14.51 12.28 -19.76
CA VAL A 173 14.80 10.89 -20.16
C VAL A 173 15.64 10.78 -21.43
N ARG A 174 15.47 11.71 -22.37
CA ARG A 174 16.23 11.74 -23.63
C ARG A 174 17.66 12.28 -23.47
N THR A 175 17.89 13.17 -22.50
CA THR A 175 19.19 13.81 -22.26
C THR A 175 19.97 13.17 -21.12
N PHE A 176 19.28 12.75 -20.05
CA PHE A 176 19.89 12.13 -18.87
C PHE A 176 19.06 10.96 -18.34
N PRO A 177 19.03 9.82 -19.06
CA PRO A 177 18.19 8.67 -18.70
C PRO A 177 18.58 8.03 -17.36
N ALA A 178 19.82 8.23 -16.89
CA ALA A 178 20.29 7.72 -15.59
C ALA A 178 19.47 8.26 -14.41
N LEU A 179 18.90 9.47 -14.52
CA LEU A 179 18.07 10.07 -13.49
C LEU A 179 16.75 9.31 -13.31
N LEU A 180 16.11 8.93 -14.44
CA LEU A 180 14.91 8.11 -14.41
C LEU A 180 15.21 6.72 -13.84
N LEU A 181 16.33 6.11 -14.23
CA LEU A 181 16.75 4.82 -13.67
C LEU A 181 16.93 4.89 -12.16
N ALA A 182 17.59 5.93 -11.65
CA ALA A 182 17.74 6.15 -10.20
C ALA A 182 16.37 6.25 -9.50
N GLY A 183 15.43 7.02 -10.09
CA GLY A 183 14.05 7.11 -9.58
C GLY A 183 13.33 5.76 -9.55
N ILE A 184 13.48 4.95 -10.61
CA ILE A 184 12.91 3.60 -10.69
C ILE A 184 13.45 2.69 -9.59
N VAL A 185 14.76 2.69 -9.35
CA VAL A 185 15.41 1.90 -8.29
C VAL A 185 14.88 2.30 -6.90
N LEU A 186 14.79 3.59 -6.63
CA LEU A 186 14.24 4.11 -5.37
C LEU A 186 12.75 3.76 -5.23
N PHE A 187 11.99 3.85 -6.31
CA PHE A 187 10.57 3.49 -6.30
C PHE A 187 10.35 1.98 -6.15
N ALA A 188 11.22 1.15 -6.73
CA ALA A 188 11.21 -0.29 -6.53
C ALA A 188 11.40 -0.68 -5.05
N LEU A 189 12.22 0.07 -4.30
CA LEU A 189 12.38 -0.13 -2.85
C LEU A 189 11.06 0.16 -2.10
N THR A 190 10.33 1.21 -2.45
CA THR A 190 9.02 1.51 -1.85
C THR A 190 7.97 0.48 -2.23
N THR A 191 7.99 -0.01 -3.46
CA THR A 191 7.13 -1.10 -3.92
C THR A 191 7.41 -2.39 -3.14
N LEU A 192 8.68 -2.77 -3.00
CA LEU A 192 9.09 -3.93 -2.20
C LEU A 192 8.61 -3.81 -0.75
N PHE A 193 8.75 -2.64 -0.14
CA PHE A 193 8.25 -2.36 1.21
C PHE A 193 6.74 -2.59 1.32
N SER A 194 5.95 -2.17 0.32
CA SER A 194 4.50 -2.39 0.30
C SER A 194 4.16 -3.88 0.29
N PHE A 195 4.89 -4.71 -0.47
CA PHE A 195 4.70 -6.16 -0.49
C PHE A 195 5.15 -6.84 0.80
N ILE A 196 6.25 -6.40 1.42
CA ILE A 196 6.71 -6.92 2.73
C ILE A 196 5.72 -6.56 3.83
N THR A 197 5.01 -5.45 3.71
CA THR A 197 3.99 -5.03 4.69
C THR A 197 2.76 -5.96 4.67
N LEU A 198 2.36 -6.53 3.52
CA LEU A 198 1.19 -7.40 3.42
C LEU A 198 1.19 -8.60 4.39
N PRO A 199 2.21 -9.47 4.44
CA PRO A 199 2.23 -10.58 5.39
C PRO A 199 2.24 -10.12 6.85
N VAL A 200 2.82 -8.94 7.15
CA VAL A 200 2.82 -8.37 8.51
C VAL A 200 1.39 -8.01 8.93
N GLU A 201 0.66 -7.29 8.10
CA GLU A 201 -0.72 -6.84 8.39
C GLU A 201 -1.72 -8.01 8.46
N ILE A 202 -1.58 -8.97 7.54
CA ILE A 202 -2.43 -10.16 7.51
C ILE A 202 -2.20 -11.01 8.77
N ASP A 203 -0.95 -11.21 9.20
CA ASP A 203 -0.62 -12.01 10.38
C ASP A 203 -1.03 -11.29 11.66
N ALA A 204 -0.87 -9.96 11.78
CA ALA A 204 -1.36 -9.18 12.92
C ALA A 204 -2.89 -9.30 13.06
N SER A 205 -3.63 -9.12 11.96
CA SER A 205 -5.09 -9.30 11.94
C SER A 205 -5.50 -10.72 12.31
N ARG A 206 -4.79 -11.74 11.82
CA ARG A 206 -5.07 -13.15 12.15
C ARG A 206 -4.86 -13.42 13.64
N ARG A 207 -3.78 -12.91 14.25
CA ARG A 207 -3.50 -13.03 15.68
C ARG A 207 -4.57 -12.35 16.51
N ALA A 208 -4.96 -11.14 16.12
CA ALA A 208 -6.02 -10.37 16.76
C ALA A 208 -7.34 -11.15 16.79
N LEU A 209 -7.80 -11.62 15.63
CA LEU A 209 -9.06 -12.36 15.50
C LEU A 209 -9.03 -13.68 16.26
N ALA A 210 -7.93 -14.42 16.19
CA ALA A 210 -7.78 -15.67 16.94
C ALA A 210 -7.87 -15.44 18.46
N TRP A 211 -7.19 -14.38 18.95
CA TRP A 211 -7.21 -14.06 20.37
C TRP A 211 -8.59 -13.54 20.81
N LEU A 212 -9.23 -12.63 20.07
CA LEU A 212 -10.56 -12.10 20.40
C LEU A 212 -11.58 -13.24 20.57
N SER A 213 -11.54 -14.24 19.71
CA SER A 213 -12.40 -15.43 19.80
C SER A 213 -12.03 -16.32 20.98
N ASN A 214 -10.75 -16.69 21.12
CA ASN A 214 -10.28 -17.63 22.15
C ASN A 214 -10.41 -17.05 23.58
N ALA A 215 -10.26 -15.75 23.74
CA ALA A 215 -10.43 -15.07 25.03
C ALA A 215 -11.90 -14.75 25.36
N GLY A 216 -12.83 -15.11 24.50
CA GLY A 216 -14.28 -14.87 24.70
C GLY A 216 -14.63 -13.37 24.69
N ILE A 217 -13.81 -12.54 24.02
CA ILE A 217 -14.06 -11.09 23.91
C ILE A 217 -15.18 -10.81 22.92
N THR A 218 -15.27 -11.61 21.85
CA THR A 218 -16.30 -11.50 20.82
C THR A 218 -17.18 -12.73 20.79
N SER A 219 -18.51 -12.54 20.70
CA SER A 219 -19.46 -13.60 20.34
C SER A 219 -19.28 -13.99 18.87
N TYR A 220 -19.91 -15.06 18.42
CA TYR A 220 -19.82 -15.50 17.02
C TYR A 220 -20.18 -14.41 16.00
N GLN A 221 -21.25 -13.65 16.26
CA GLN A 221 -21.68 -12.55 15.39
C GLN A 221 -20.68 -11.38 15.43
N ASN A 222 -20.22 -11.01 16.62
CA ASN A 222 -19.28 -9.92 16.83
C ASN A 222 -17.92 -10.24 16.21
N GLN A 223 -17.51 -11.52 16.20
CA GLN A 223 -16.30 -12.01 15.54
C GLN A 223 -16.34 -11.78 14.03
N GLN A 224 -17.48 -12.04 13.38
CA GLN A 224 -17.62 -11.79 11.94
C GLN A 224 -17.51 -10.30 11.61
N MET A 225 -18.02 -9.41 12.46
CA MET A 225 -17.93 -7.96 12.28
C MET A 225 -16.50 -7.46 12.48
N ALA A 226 -15.78 -7.97 13.48
CA ALA A 226 -14.38 -7.68 13.69
C ALA A 226 -13.52 -8.15 12.48
N GLN A 227 -13.80 -9.35 11.98
CA GLN A 227 -13.14 -9.90 10.80
C GLN A 227 -13.43 -9.05 9.55
N ASP A 228 -14.66 -8.62 9.35
CA ASP A 228 -15.04 -7.77 8.21
C ASP A 228 -14.31 -6.42 8.27
N ALA A 229 -14.22 -5.79 9.44
CA ALA A 229 -13.48 -4.54 9.61
C ALA A 229 -11.99 -4.69 9.27
N LEU A 230 -11.31 -5.70 9.84
CA LEU A 230 -9.88 -5.94 9.60
C LEU A 230 -9.59 -6.41 8.16
N LYS A 231 -10.52 -7.10 7.51
CA LYS A 231 -10.41 -7.48 6.10
C LYS A 231 -10.41 -6.26 5.18
N TRP A 232 -11.28 -5.28 5.43
CA TRP A 232 -11.30 -4.04 4.64
C TRP A 232 -10.05 -3.18 4.90
N ALA A 233 -9.52 -3.20 6.13
CA ALA A 233 -8.22 -2.61 6.42
C ALA A 233 -7.08 -3.28 5.61
N ALA A 234 -7.04 -4.63 5.57
CA ALA A 234 -6.06 -5.37 4.79
C ALA A 234 -6.15 -5.06 3.28
N TYR A 235 -7.34 -4.85 2.72
CA TYR A 235 -7.49 -4.48 1.31
C TYR A 235 -6.86 -3.15 0.94
N THR A 236 -6.74 -2.18 1.87
CA THR A 236 -6.01 -0.94 1.61
C THR A 236 -4.54 -1.21 1.29
N TYR A 237 -3.91 -2.12 2.00
CA TYR A 237 -2.52 -2.52 1.75
C TYR A 237 -2.35 -3.29 0.44
N VAL A 238 -3.30 -4.18 0.12
CA VAL A 238 -3.29 -4.93 -1.16
C VAL A 238 -3.36 -3.98 -2.34
N ILE A 239 -4.28 -3.00 -2.32
CA ILE A 239 -4.44 -2.04 -3.41
C ILE A 239 -3.21 -1.14 -3.53
N THR A 240 -2.64 -0.71 -2.40
CA THR A 240 -1.40 0.08 -2.39
C THR A 240 -0.24 -0.70 -3.01
N ALA A 241 -0.07 -1.97 -2.67
CA ALA A 241 0.99 -2.82 -3.24
C ALA A 241 0.80 -3.05 -4.74
N LEU A 242 -0.43 -3.36 -5.18
CA LEU A 242 -0.72 -3.57 -6.61
C LEU A 242 -0.60 -2.27 -7.42
N GLY A 243 -1.07 -1.13 -6.86
CA GLY A 243 -0.94 0.17 -7.50
C GLY A 243 0.51 0.62 -7.63
N SER A 244 1.33 0.38 -6.60
CA SER A 244 2.77 0.67 -6.67
C SER A 244 3.50 -0.22 -7.68
N LEU A 245 3.11 -1.49 -7.81
CA LEU A 245 3.65 -2.38 -8.84
C LEU A 245 3.29 -1.91 -10.25
N ALA A 246 2.02 -1.55 -10.48
CA ALA A 246 1.58 -1.03 -11.77
C ALA A 246 2.34 0.25 -12.16
N ALA A 247 2.54 1.17 -11.20
CA ALA A 247 3.32 2.36 -11.41
C ALA A 247 4.80 2.06 -11.69
N LEU A 248 5.39 1.09 -10.98
CA LEU A 248 6.78 0.68 -11.22
C LEU A 248 6.97 0.13 -12.64
N LEU A 249 6.07 -0.75 -13.07
CA LEU A 249 6.10 -1.30 -14.44
C LEU A 249 5.99 -0.21 -15.49
N TYR A 250 5.14 0.79 -15.25
CA TYR A 250 5.03 1.94 -16.14
C TYR A 250 6.32 2.73 -16.27
N TYR A 251 6.97 3.07 -15.15
CA TYR A 251 8.25 3.77 -15.22
C TYR A 251 9.34 2.97 -15.94
N ILE A 252 9.34 1.64 -15.77
CA ILE A 252 10.24 0.74 -16.50
C ILE A 252 9.93 0.78 -18.01
N MET A 253 8.66 0.80 -18.41
CA MET A 253 8.27 0.91 -19.83
C MET A 253 8.73 2.24 -20.44
N ILE A 254 8.54 3.38 -19.76
CA ILE A 254 9.08 4.67 -20.22
C ILE A 254 10.60 4.59 -20.42
N PHE A 255 11.31 4.04 -19.45
CA PHE A 255 12.77 3.96 -19.51
C PHE A 255 13.26 3.07 -20.65
N THR A 256 12.61 1.94 -20.89
CA THR A 256 12.99 1.02 -21.98
C THR A 256 12.56 1.54 -23.36
N GLY A 257 11.41 2.21 -23.44
CA GLY A 257 10.93 2.84 -24.68
C GLY A 257 11.77 4.03 -25.13
N SER A 258 12.30 4.81 -24.20
CA SER A 258 13.15 5.96 -24.51
C SER A 258 14.55 5.61 -25.09
N ARG A 259 14.93 4.33 -25.05
CA ARG A 259 16.19 3.80 -25.56
C ARG A 259 16.11 3.23 -26.99
N ARG A 260 14.91 3.15 -27.53
CA ARG A 260 14.66 2.77 -28.95
C ARG A 260 14.50 4.02 -29.80
#